data_2e1db61674f098ed2d720875f1e6f154
#
_entry.id   2e1db61674f098ed2d720875f1e6f154
#
_cell.length_a   1.000
_cell.length_b   1.000
_cell.length_c   1.000
_cell.angle_alpha   90.00
_cell.angle_beta   90.00
_cell.angle_gamma   90.00
#
_symmetry.space_group_name_H-M   'P 1'
#
loop_
_entity.id
_entity.type
_entity.pdbx_description
1 polymer ?
#
loop_
_entity_poly.entity_id
_entity_poly.type
_entity_poly.pdbx_seq_one_letter_code
_entity_poly.pdbx_strand_id
1 'polypeptide(L)'
;MHRRIVFTLTALLLGAPAAWASTLEVGPGQSYAKPCDAIAAAQPGDVIEVDAAGSYDGDSCAWTTDGLTVRGIHGRAKIDLTGVTPAEQKGIFTIEGGASATIENFELSGAAISASSGNNGAGIRHQGLNLTVRNCYIHDNQDGILGQPATPDTGTILIENSELAHNGAGDGYSHNVYIGDFASFTMQFSYSHHGNVGHLLKSRAYSTFVLYNRITDEDGGTASYEVDLPNGGTAYVIGNVIEQSATTQNPTIVTFGEEGTPSGYDTHLFVVNNTILNDLGRGTFVVDATSTPALLENDIFYNGGMISGQASAVLTTNFDSATMGDPKFVDVASYDVELEAGSPCIDRGSAPGSNGGQSLAPAFEYVQPLGSMPRTVVGAAIDIGAYEYGLTADAGPAADAGPAPADAGSSSDAGTSSDAGAAPDGGAGAGDAGATEDGGGAAKAPPAASGGCGCRVGGGASSGAAGEAGLLLLVAALLALRARRAGAGGRRA
;
A
#
# COMPACT_ATOMS: atom_id res chain seq x y z
N MET A 1 -21.79 79.02 6.15
CA MET A 1 -22.10 77.82 5.36
C MET A 1 -20.81 77.12 4.93
N HIS A 2 -20.34 76.12 5.68
CA HIS A 2 -19.14 75.36 5.31
C HIS A 2 -19.54 74.02 4.73
N ARG A 3 -19.30 73.82 3.42
CA ARG A 3 -19.51 72.53 2.73
C ARG A 3 -18.30 71.63 3.07
N ARG A 4 -18.55 70.53 3.76
CA ARG A 4 -17.59 69.41 3.90
C ARG A 4 -17.63 68.53 2.67
N ILE A 5 -16.53 68.47 1.95
CA ILE A 5 -16.35 67.54 0.83
C ILE A 5 -15.88 66.20 1.45
N VAL A 6 -16.68 65.12 1.31
CA VAL A 6 -16.32 63.76 1.70
C VAL A 6 -15.70 63.09 0.48
N PHE A 7 -14.43 62.75 0.53
CA PHE A 7 -13.76 61.90 -0.46
C PHE A 7 -14.00 60.46 -0.08
N THR A 8 -14.73 59.72 -0.88
CA THR A 8 -14.89 58.29 -0.78
C THR A 8 -13.74 57.61 -1.54
N LEU A 9 -12.84 56.98 -0.80
CA LEU A 9 -11.74 56.20 -1.39
C LEU A 9 -12.28 54.82 -1.74
N THR A 10 -12.52 54.56 -3.01
CA THR A 10 -12.88 53.23 -3.49
C THR A 10 -11.60 52.42 -3.66
N ALA A 11 -11.35 51.47 -2.75
CA ALA A 11 -10.25 50.50 -2.88
C ALA A 11 -10.63 49.52 -4.01
N LEU A 12 -9.91 49.59 -5.13
CA LEU A 12 -9.97 48.55 -6.17
C LEU A 12 -9.20 47.34 -5.67
N LEU A 13 -9.92 46.28 -5.28
CA LEU A 13 -9.35 44.96 -5.05
C LEU A 13 -9.01 44.38 -6.43
N LEU A 14 -7.77 44.54 -6.84
CA LEU A 14 -7.19 43.77 -7.96
C LEU A 14 -7.10 42.33 -7.50
N GLY A 15 -8.04 41.48 -7.90
CA GLY A 15 -7.91 40.03 -7.75
C GLY A 15 -6.64 39.57 -8.46
N ALA A 16 -5.73 38.95 -7.75
CA ALA A 16 -4.58 38.29 -8.39
C ALA A 16 -5.12 37.27 -9.41
N PRO A 17 -4.59 37.23 -10.65
CA PRO A 17 -4.97 36.21 -11.60
C PRO A 17 -4.67 34.82 -10.95
N ALA A 18 -5.61 33.88 -11.09
CA ALA A 18 -5.34 32.50 -10.74
C ALA A 18 -4.12 32.05 -11.57
N ALA A 19 -3.05 31.68 -10.90
CA ALA A 19 -1.90 31.10 -11.57
C ALA A 19 -2.38 29.78 -12.21
N TRP A 20 -2.17 29.63 -13.49
CA TRP A 20 -2.38 28.34 -14.17
C TRP A 20 -1.27 27.39 -13.72
N ALA A 21 -1.62 26.13 -13.50
CA ALA A 21 -0.63 25.09 -13.24
C ALA A 21 0.43 25.10 -14.38
N SER A 22 1.69 25.17 -14.01
CA SER A 22 2.83 25.13 -14.92
C SER A 22 3.38 23.73 -15.00
N THR A 23 4.03 23.39 -16.13
CA THR A 23 4.81 22.16 -16.24
C THR A 23 6.29 22.51 -16.10
N LEU A 24 6.98 21.82 -15.16
CA LEU A 24 8.42 21.90 -14.95
C LEU A 24 9.04 20.63 -15.52
N GLU A 25 9.91 20.79 -16.53
CA GLU A 25 10.52 19.66 -17.24
C GLU A 25 11.86 19.30 -16.62
N VAL A 26 12.04 18.00 -16.33
CA VAL A 26 13.21 17.42 -15.67
C VAL A 26 13.86 16.38 -16.58
N GLY A 27 15.16 16.46 -16.79
CA GLY A 27 15.89 15.45 -17.57
C GLY A 27 17.05 15.98 -18.36
N PRO A 28 17.63 15.14 -19.23
CA PRO A 28 18.74 15.56 -20.08
C PRO A 28 18.35 16.70 -21.02
N GLY A 29 19.02 17.86 -20.86
CA GLY A 29 18.72 19.04 -21.67
C GLY A 29 17.51 19.86 -21.27
N GLN A 30 16.79 19.47 -20.22
CA GLN A 30 15.65 20.19 -19.66
C GLN A 30 16.09 21.28 -18.66
N SER A 31 15.10 22.05 -18.17
CA SER A 31 15.36 23.16 -17.23
C SER A 31 15.89 22.69 -15.89
N TYR A 32 15.55 21.50 -15.48
CA TYR A 32 15.97 20.89 -14.22
C TYR A 32 16.69 19.57 -14.49
N ALA A 33 17.80 19.35 -13.80
CA ALA A 33 18.57 18.11 -13.91
C ALA A 33 18.00 16.99 -12.99
N LYS A 34 17.33 17.36 -11.91
CA LYS A 34 16.81 16.45 -10.89
C LYS A 34 15.38 16.79 -10.51
N PRO A 35 14.54 15.79 -10.19
CA PRO A 35 13.15 15.98 -9.71
C PRO A 35 13.06 16.95 -8.53
N CYS A 36 13.92 16.79 -7.53
CA CYS A 36 13.87 17.61 -6.32
C CYS A 36 14.19 19.09 -6.53
N ASP A 37 15.01 19.42 -7.55
CA ASP A 37 15.27 20.81 -7.94
C ASP A 37 13.99 21.47 -8.51
N ALA A 38 13.24 20.72 -9.32
CA ALA A 38 11.97 21.17 -9.88
C ALA A 38 10.89 21.29 -8.79
N ILE A 39 10.77 20.28 -7.91
CA ILE A 39 9.85 20.30 -6.77
C ILE A 39 10.09 21.52 -5.87
N ALA A 40 11.36 21.85 -5.59
CA ALA A 40 11.72 23.04 -4.78
C ALA A 40 11.34 24.38 -5.44
N ALA A 41 11.26 24.42 -6.77
CA ALA A 41 10.87 25.61 -7.54
C ALA A 41 9.36 25.71 -7.81
N ALA A 42 8.63 24.61 -7.63
CA ALA A 42 7.24 24.48 -8.01
C ALA A 42 6.29 25.33 -7.16
N GLN A 43 5.19 25.75 -7.77
CA GLN A 43 4.07 26.43 -7.13
C GLN A 43 2.91 25.43 -6.91
N PRO A 44 1.95 25.72 -6.03
CA PRO A 44 0.80 24.85 -5.81
C PRO A 44 0.06 24.53 -7.12
N GLY A 45 -0.17 23.23 -7.34
CA GLY A 45 -0.86 22.72 -8.51
C GLY A 45 0.02 22.47 -9.74
N ASP A 46 1.32 22.76 -9.68
CA ASP A 46 2.25 22.51 -10.80
C ASP A 46 2.44 21.00 -11.07
N VAL A 47 2.84 20.72 -12.32
CA VAL A 47 3.19 19.38 -12.80
C VAL A 47 4.68 19.31 -13.04
N ILE A 48 5.34 18.33 -12.45
CA ILE A 48 6.76 18.04 -12.66
C ILE A 48 6.84 16.81 -13.58
N GLU A 49 7.29 16.99 -14.82
CA GLU A 49 7.50 15.91 -15.79
C GLU A 49 8.95 15.47 -15.80
N VAL A 50 9.17 14.21 -15.42
CA VAL A 50 10.51 13.63 -15.24
C VAL A 50 10.78 12.62 -16.35
N ASP A 51 11.73 12.94 -17.25
CA ASP A 51 12.09 12.05 -18.35
C ASP A 51 12.79 10.79 -17.83
N ALA A 52 12.23 9.62 -18.13
CA ALA A 52 12.80 8.33 -17.75
C ALA A 52 14.21 8.06 -18.30
N ALA A 53 14.65 8.80 -19.31
CA ALA A 53 16.01 8.72 -19.82
C ALA A 53 17.05 9.40 -18.91
N GLY A 54 16.64 10.12 -17.88
CA GLY A 54 17.54 10.76 -16.91
C GLY A 54 18.14 9.80 -15.91
N SER A 55 19.11 10.28 -15.14
CA SER A 55 19.73 9.56 -14.01
C SER A 55 19.50 10.36 -12.73
N TYR A 56 18.71 9.81 -11.82
CA TYR A 56 18.23 10.51 -10.64
C TYR A 56 18.64 9.84 -9.33
N ASP A 57 19.52 8.85 -9.38
CA ASP A 57 19.99 8.14 -8.20
C ASP A 57 20.56 9.10 -7.16
N GLY A 58 20.24 8.84 -5.91
CA GLY A 58 20.58 9.69 -4.78
C GLY A 58 19.74 10.94 -4.64
N ASP A 59 18.71 11.18 -5.50
CA ASP A 59 17.82 12.34 -5.37
C ASP A 59 16.70 12.05 -4.39
N SER A 60 16.54 12.89 -3.38
CA SER A 60 15.43 12.80 -2.42
C SER A 60 15.11 14.16 -1.82
N CYS A 61 13.84 14.41 -1.53
CA CYS A 61 13.39 15.69 -0.99
C CYS A 61 12.11 15.59 -0.17
N ALA A 62 11.90 16.63 0.64
CA ALA A 62 10.66 16.90 1.34
C ALA A 62 10.05 18.21 0.83
N TRP A 63 8.72 18.27 0.78
CA TRP A 63 8.02 19.48 0.35
C TRP A 63 6.67 19.65 1.05
N THR A 64 6.22 20.92 1.08
CA THR A 64 4.91 21.32 1.59
C THR A 64 4.06 22.03 0.55
N THR A 65 4.53 22.10 -0.70
CA THR A 65 3.79 22.69 -1.83
C THR A 65 2.60 21.82 -2.17
N ASP A 66 1.40 22.38 -2.09
CA ASP A 66 0.16 21.63 -2.25
C ASP A 66 -0.19 21.33 -3.70
N GLY A 67 -0.77 20.15 -3.94
CA GLY A 67 -1.36 19.75 -5.22
C GLY A 67 -0.36 19.43 -6.31
N LEU A 68 0.91 19.14 -6.01
CA LEU A 68 1.89 18.78 -7.03
C LEU A 68 1.55 17.41 -7.66
N THR A 69 1.70 17.36 -8.99
CA THR A 69 1.78 16.10 -9.73
C THR A 69 3.22 15.89 -10.17
N VAL A 70 3.86 14.83 -9.68
CA VAL A 70 5.22 14.42 -10.07
C VAL A 70 5.10 13.13 -10.87
N ARG A 71 5.42 13.19 -12.17
CA ARG A 71 5.21 12.04 -13.06
C ARG A 71 6.39 11.75 -13.96
N GLY A 72 6.71 10.47 -14.10
CA GLY A 72 7.63 9.98 -15.10
C GLY A 72 7.00 10.05 -16.50
N ILE A 73 7.74 10.52 -17.49
CA ILE A 73 7.35 10.51 -18.90
C ILE A 73 8.33 9.66 -19.71
N HIS A 74 7.85 9.11 -20.82
CA HIS A 74 8.60 8.19 -21.68
C HIS A 74 9.02 6.88 -20.98
N GLY A 75 8.33 6.49 -19.92
CA GLY A 75 8.57 5.34 -19.07
C GLY A 75 8.57 5.68 -17.58
N ARG A 76 8.93 4.72 -16.71
CA ARG A 76 9.12 4.96 -15.28
C ARG A 76 10.43 5.68 -15.04
N ALA A 77 10.38 6.86 -14.40
CA ALA A 77 11.57 7.53 -13.93
C ALA A 77 12.10 6.81 -12.67
N LYS A 78 13.42 6.53 -12.63
CA LYS A 78 14.03 5.72 -11.57
C LYS A 78 14.78 6.58 -10.59
N ILE A 79 14.60 6.29 -9.29
CA ILE A 79 15.39 6.86 -8.20
C ILE A 79 15.81 5.72 -7.27
N ASP A 80 17.10 5.46 -7.16
CA ASP A 80 17.68 4.54 -6.20
C ASP A 80 18.47 5.30 -5.13
N LEU A 81 18.14 5.07 -3.87
CA LEU A 81 18.86 5.64 -2.72
C LEU A 81 19.82 4.65 -2.04
N THR A 82 20.15 3.52 -2.67
CA THR A 82 21.07 2.54 -2.06
C THR A 82 22.36 3.21 -1.55
N GLY A 83 22.58 3.14 -0.23
CA GLY A 83 23.74 3.76 0.40
C GLY A 83 23.65 5.28 0.60
N VAL A 84 22.55 5.90 0.26
CA VAL A 84 22.28 7.33 0.46
C VAL A 84 21.20 7.50 1.50
N THR A 85 21.42 8.35 2.51
CA THR A 85 20.41 8.66 3.52
C THR A 85 19.32 9.54 2.89
N PRO A 86 18.05 9.16 2.97
CA PRO A 86 16.93 9.96 2.49
C PRO A 86 16.88 11.35 3.13
N ALA A 87 16.33 12.32 2.40
CA ALA A 87 16.05 13.64 2.91
C ALA A 87 15.25 13.56 4.23
N GLU A 88 15.63 14.39 5.21
CA GLU A 88 15.06 14.42 6.56
C GLU A 88 15.05 13.08 7.30
N GLN A 89 15.81 12.09 6.82
CA GLN A 89 15.77 10.71 7.32
C GLN A 89 14.34 10.13 7.27
N LYS A 90 13.62 10.35 6.15
CA LYS A 90 12.23 9.92 5.98
C LYS A 90 12.01 9.08 4.72
N GLY A 91 12.19 9.63 3.54
CA GLY A 91 11.87 8.93 2.30
C GLY A 91 12.50 9.54 1.05
N ILE A 92 12.34 8.83 -0.09
CA ILE A 92 12.74 9.38 -1.40
C ILE A 92 11.90 10.62 -1.67
N PHE A 93 10.58 10.47 -1.64
CA PHE A 93 9.63 11.57 -1.68
C PHE A 93 8.91 11.72 -0.34
N THR A 94 9.04 12.88 0.28
CA THR A 94 8.41 13.18 1.56
C THR A 94 7.44 14.35 1.40
N ILE A 95 6.14 14.09 1.58
CA ILE A 95 5.07 15.08 1.47
C ILE A 95 4.63 15.49 2.88
N GLU A 96 4.64 16.78 3.19
CA GLU A 96 4.41 17.31 4.52
C GLU A 96 3.44 18.49 4.57
N GLY A 97 3.19 19.02 5.77
CA GLY A 97 2.49 20.30 5.98
C GLY A 97 1.05 20.35 5.51
N GLY A 98 0.38 19.18 5.39
CA GLY A 98 -0.99 19.11 4.88
C GLY A 98 -1.09 19.20 3.36
N ALA A 99 0.02 19.11 2.63
CA ALA A 99 0.02 19.11 1.17
C ALA A 99 -0.59 17.82 0.60
N SER A 100 -1.23 17.95 -0.54
CA SER A 100 -1.65 16.83 -1.40
C SER A 100 -0.64 16.62 -2.51
N ALA A 101 -0.50 15.37 -3.00
CA ALA A 101 0.38 15.05 -4.12
C ALA A 101 -0.16 13.89 -4.96
N THR A 102 0.24 13.89 -6.23
CA THR A 102 0.09 12.75 -7.13
C THR A 102 1.47 12.33 -7.62
N ILE A 103 1.80 11.04 -7.46
CA ILE A 103 3.06 10.43 -7.89
C ILE A 103 2.73 9.36 -8.93
N GLU A 104 3.26 9.50 -10.14
CA GLU A 104 2.93 8.62 -11.26
C GLU A 104 4.18 8.18 -12.03
N ASN A 105 4.21 6.92 -12.47
CA ASN A 105 5.27 6.36 -13.33
C ASN A 105 6.68 6.49 -12.72
N PHE A 106 6.86 6.07 -11.47
CA PHE A 106 8.18 6.00 -10.84
C PHE A 106 8.57 4.58 -10.46
N GLU A 107 9.88 4.33 -10.48
CA GLU A 107 10.53 3.22 -9.79
C GLU A 107 11.35 3.81 -8.65
N LEU A 108 11.01 3.43 -7.41
CA LEU A 108 11.59 4.02 -6.18
C LEU A 108 12.17 2.91 -5.30
N SER A 109 13.49 2.94 -5.05
CA SER A 109 14.17 1.89 -4.31
C SER A 109 15.28 2.40 -3.38
N GLY A 110 15.72 1.53 -2.46
CA GLY A 110 16.93 1.73 -1.67
C GLY A 110 16.81 2.68 -0.49
N ALA A 111 15.62 3.17 -0.16
CA ALA A 111 15.44 4.09 0.98
C ALA A 111 15.65 3.36 2.31
N ALA A 112 16.69 3.76 3.03
CA ALA A 112 17.01 3.21 4.34
C ALA A 112 17.53 4.27 5.30
N ILE A 113 17.10 4.18 6.56
CA ILE A 113 17.59 5.00 7.67
C ILE A 113 18.07 4.11 8.81
N SER A 114 18.85 4.68 9.72
CA SER A 114 19.39 3.91 10.83
C SER A 114 18.29 3.42 11.79
N ALA A 115 18.56 2.30 12.49
CA ALA A 115 17.65 1.82 13.53
C ALA A 115 17.40 2.85 14.65
N SER A 116 18.39 3.71 14.96
CA SER A 116 18.21 4.80 15.91
C SER A 116 17.29 5.91 15.40
N SER A 117 17.05 5.98 14.10
CA SER A 117 16.12 6.93 13.45
C SER A 117 14.76 6.30 13.13
N GLY A 118 14.55 5.02 13.44
CA GLY A 118 13.27 4.35 13.32
C GLY A 118 13.23 3.17 12.36
N ASN A 119 14.30 2.92 11.57
CA ASN A 119 14.41 1.79 10.62
C ASN A 119 13.26 1.74 9.59
N ASN A 120 12.78 2.90 9.14
CA ASN A 120 11.57 3.06 8.34
C ASN A 120 11.73 4.08 7.20
N GLY A 121 12.88 4.05 6.53
CA GLY A 121 13.11 4.82 5.30
C GLY A 121 12.14 4.37 4.21
N ALA A 122 11.36 5.29 3.64
CA ALA A 122 10.26 4.97 2.74
C ALA A 122 10.54 5.35 1.29
N GLY A 123 10.01 4.60 0.33
CA GLY A 123 9.91 5.04 -1.04
C GLY A 123 9.09 6.35 -1.12
N ILE A 124 7.89 6.33 -0.52
CA ILE A 124 7.07 7.52 -0.34
C ILE A 124 6.70 7.67 1.13
N ARG A 125 7.10 8.80 1.74
CA ARG A 125 6.67 9.22 3.07
C ARG A 125 5.60 10.28 2.97
N HIS A 126 4.37 9.98 3.36
CA HIS A 126 3.26 10.93 3.28
C HIS A 126 2.80 11.38 4.67
N GLN A 127 3.01 12.65 4.97
CA GLN A 127 2.56 13.35 6.18
C GLN A 127 1.66 14.54 5.81
N GLY A 128 1.07 14.47 4.63
CA GLY A 128 0.19 15.47 4.05
C GLY A 128 -1.29 15.15 4.20
N LEU A 129 -2.11 15.67 3.26
CA LEU A 129 -3.56 15.48 3.27
C LEU A 129 -3.98 14.36 2.31
N ASN A 130 -3.79 14.53 1.00
CA ASN A 130 -4.18 13.53 0.02
C ASN A 130 -2.97 13.03 -0.77
N LEU A 131 -2.94 11.73 -1.07
CA LEU A 131 -1.93 11.12 -1.92
C LEU A 131 -2.58 10.22 -2.95
N THR A 132 -2.16 10.37 -4.20
CA THR A 132 -2.45 9.40 -5.26
C THR A 132 -1.14 8.84 -5.80
N VAL A 133 -1.04 7.51 -5.86
CA VAL A 133 0.12 6.78 -6.43
C VAL A 133 -0.38 5.91 -7.57
N ARG A 134 0.18 6.08 -8.79
CA ARG A 134 -0.22 5.35 -9.99
C ARG A 134 0.96 4.84 -10.78
N ASN A 135 0.84 3.63 -11.33
CA ASN A 135 1.83 3.01 -12.22
C ASN A 135 3.26 3.02 -11.66
N CYS A 136 3.41 2.97 -10.33
CA CYS A 136 4.70 2.97 -9.67
C CYS A 136 5.19 1.54 -9.38
N TYR A 137 6.51 1.37 -9.34
CA TYR A 137 7.17 0.20 -8.77
C TYR A 137 8.03 0.66 -7.58
N ILE A 138 7.64 0.22 -6.37
CA ILE A 138 8.26 0.69 -5.12
C ILE A 138 8.79 -0.53 -4.38
N HIS A 139 10.13 -0.65 -4.32
CA HIS A 139 10.75 -1.89 -3.88
C HIS A 139 12.07 -1.68 -3.13
N ASP A 140 12.49 -2.68 -2.38
CA ASP A 140 13.77 -2.69 -1.66
C ASP A 140 14.00 -1.47 -0.76
N ASN A 141 12.92 -0.91 -0.19
CA ASN A 141 12.96 0.13 0.83
C ASN A 141 12.70 -0.48 2.22
N GLN A 142 12.94 0.26 3.28
CA GLN A 142 12.47 -0.19 4.60
C GLN A 142 10.95 -0.12 4.72
N ASP A 143 10.31 0.92 4.20
CA ASP A 143 8.87 0.95 3.92
C ASP A 143 8.65 1.29 2.43
N GLY A 144 7.71 0.64 1.77
CA GLY A 144 7.37 1.05 0.42
C GLY A 144 6.64 2.40 0.45
N ILE A 145 5.46 2.42 1.05
CA ILE A 145 4.69 3.65 1.31
C ILE A 145 4.38 3.71 2.81
N LEU A 146 4.80 4.80 3.45
CA LEU A 146 4.52 5.07 4.85
C LEU A 146 3.75 6.38 5.01
N GLY A 147 2.45 6.27 5.32
CA GLY A 147 1.55 7.39 5.50
C GLY A 147 1.16 7.62 6.96
N GLN A 148 1.18 8.87 7.40
CA GLN A 148 0.64 9.30 8.69
C GLN A 148 0.10 10.71 8.56
N PRO A 149 -1.21 10.96 8.69
CA PRO A 149 -1.77 12.30 8.52
C PRO A 149 -1.33 13.22 9.68
N ALA A 150 -1.24 14.51 9.39
CA ALA A 150 -0.96 15.51 10.42
C ALA A 150 -2.09 15.64 11.45
N THR A 151 -3.32 15.32 11.02
CA THR A 151 -4.52 15.29 11.87
C THR A 151 -5.22 13.97 11.61
N PRO A 152 -5.48 13.16 12.65
CA PRO A 152 -6.23 11.91 12.51
C PRO A 152 -7.57 12.10 11.79
N ASP A 153 -8.01 11.07 11.09
CA ASP A 153 -9.28 11.01 10.35
C ASP A 153 -9.45 12.09 9.28
N THR A 154 -8.32 12.57 8.72
CA THR A 154 -8.31 13.51 7.59
C THR A 154 -7.54 12.94 6.41
N GLY A 155 -7.84 13.47 5.21
CA GLY A 155 -7.14 13.10 3.99
C GLY A 155 -7.49 11.73 3.44
N THR A 156 -7.04 11.50 2.22
CA THR A 156 -7.32 10.26 1.47
C THR A 156 -6.07 9.75 0.79
N ILE A 157 -5.89 8.43 0.78
CA ILE A 157 -4.81 7.77 0.05
C ILE A 157 -5.42 6.87 -1.03
N LEU A 158 -4.93 7.00 -2.25
CA LEU A 158 -5.25 6.11 -3.37
C LEU A 158 -3.95 5.51 -3.93
N ILE A 159 -3.87 4.19 -3.97
CA ILE A 159 -2.83 3.44 -4.67
C ILE A 159 -3.51 2.62 -5.75
N GLU A 160 -3.11 2.81 -7.00
CA GLU A 160 -3.69 2.05 -8.11
C GLU A 160 -2.65 1.69 -9.17
N ASN A 161 -2.84 0.54 -9.82
CA ASN A 161 -1.97 0.02 -10.88
C ASN A 161 -0.48 0.05 -10.50
N SER A 162 -0.16 -0.20 -9.23
CA SER A 162 1.20 -0.08 -8.71
C SER A 162 1.68 -1.40 -8.11
N GLU A 163 2.98 -1.63 -8.20
CA GLU A 163 3.65 -2.79 -7.65
C GLU A 163 4.49 -2.39 -6.44
N LEU A 164 4.33 -3.12 -5.35
CA LEU A 164 5.07 -2.92 -4.11
C LEU A 164 5.71 -4.25 -3.70
N ALA A 165 7.05 -4.30 -3.63
CA ALA A 165 7.75 -5.56 -3.46
C ALA A 165 9.02 -5.43 -2.61
N HIS A 166 9.36 -6.48 -1.89
CA HIS A 166 10.63 -6.59 -1.18
C HIS A 166 10.91 -5.45 -0.20
N ASN A 167 9.86 -4.73 0.23
CA ASN A 167 10.05 -3.73 1.29
C ASN A 167 9.95 -4.40 2.65
N GLY A 168 10.58 -3.78 3.63
CA GLY A 168 10.68 -4.27 4.99
C GLY A 168 12.12 -4.27 5.50
N ALA A 169 12.32 -3.82 6.72
CA ALA A 169 13.63 -3.86 7.37
C ALA A 169 13.97 -5.23 7.98
N GLY A 170 13.07 -6.21 7.87
CA GLY A 170 13.24 -7.54 8.47
C GLY A 170 12.94 -7.59 9.97
N ASP A 171 12.34 -6.56 10.53
CA ASP A 171 12.04 -6.43 11.96
C ASP A 171 10.54 -6.52 12.29
N GLY A 172 9.68 -6.64 11.27
CA GLY A 172 8.23 -6.73 11.41
C GLY A 172 7.52 -5.40 11.66
N TYR A 173 8.25 -4.27 11.64
CA TYR A 173 7.70 -2.93 11.91
C TYR A 173 7.63 -2.04 10.68
N SER A 174 8.21 -2.49 9.57
CA SER A 174 8.20 -1.81 8.29
C SER A 174 7.63 -2.73 7.19
N HIS A 175 6.94 -2.16 6.21
CA HIS A 175 5.95 -2.87 5.39
C HIS A 175 6.01 -2.45 3.91
N ASN A 176 5.38 -3.23 3.01
CA ASN A 176 5.14 -2.75 1.64
C ASN A 176 4.23 -1.51 1.64
N VAL A 177 3.12 -1.58 2.39
CA VAL A 177 2.19 -0.46 2.57
C VAL A 177 1.85 -0.31 4.03
N TYR A 178 2.09 0.87 4.59
CA TYR A 178 1.60 1.25 5.91
C TYR A 178 0.89 2.59 5.87
N ILE A 179 -0.41 2.57 6.05
CA ILE A 179 -1.28 3.75 6.09
C ILE A 179 -1.75 3.96 7.54
N GLY A 180 -1.44 5.13 8.09
CA GLY A 180 -1.91 5.58 9.40
C GLY A 180 -3.41 5.92 9.40
N ASP A 181 -3.82 6.69 10.38
CA ASP A 181 -5.22 7.05 10.65
C ASP A 181 -5.77 8.15 9.71
N PHE A 182 -5.71 7.91 8.40
CA PHE A 182 -6.38 8.73 7.38
C PHE A 182 -7.90 8.52 7.41
N ALA A 183 -8.67 9.48 6.87
CA ALA A 183 -10.11 9.33 6.71
C ALA A 183 -10.47 8.17 5.77
N SER A 184 -9.70 7.97 4.71
CA SER A 184 -9.93 6.90 3.74
C SER A 184 -8.64 6.43 3.07
N PHE A 185 -8.56 5.12 2.86
CA PHE A 185 -7.53 4.47 2.07
C PHE A 185 -8.14 3.53 1.03
N THR A 186 -7.67 3.62 -0.19
CA THR A 186 -8.01 2.70 -1.28
C THR A 186 -6.75 2.16 -1.92
N MET A 187 -6.65 0.84 -2.04
CA MET A 187 -5.69 0.16 -2.90
C MET A 187 -6.46 -0.69 -3.91
N GLN A 188 -6.22 -0.47 -5.20
CA GLN A 188 -6.91 -1.20 -6.27
C GLN A 188 -6.01 -1.50 -7.46
N PHE A 189 -6.28 -2.61 -8.16
CA PHE A 189 -5.59 -3.03 -9.37
C PHE A 189 -4.07 -3.11 -9.23
N SER A 190 -3.62 -3.36 -8.02
CA SER A 190 -2.22 -3.27 -7.62
C SER A 190 -1.70 -4.63 -7.16
N TYR A 191 -0.38 -4.76 -7.16
CA TYR A 191 0.30 -5.98 -6.76
C TYR A 191 1.25 -5.68 -5.59
N SER A 192 1.00 -6.32 -4.43
CA SER A 192 1.87 -6.26 -3.26
C SER A 192 2.38 -7.66 -2.93
N HIS A 193 3.71 -7.84 -2.89
CA HIS A 193 4.31 -9.15 -2.72
C HIS A 193 5.67 -9.12 -2.00
N HIS A 194 6.13 -10.31 -1.57
CA HIS A 194 7.46 -10.54 -0.99
C HIS A 194 7.82 -9.52 0.10
N GLY A 195 6.95 -9.33 1.08
CA GLY A 195 7.24 -8.48 2.23
C GLY A 195 8.36 -9.07 3.09
N ASN A 196 9.39 -8.27 3.43
CA ASN A 196 10.49 -8.74 4.28
C ASN A 196 10.10 -8.66 5.77
N VAL A 197 9.44 -9.70 6.28
CA VAL A 197 8.89 -9.85 7.65
C VAL A 197 7.78 -8.84 8.00
N GLY A 198 7.63 -7.77 7.22
CA GLY A 198 6.56 -6.79 7.36
C GLY A 198 5.23 -7.31 6.83
N HIS A 199 4.24 -6.44 6.72
CA HIS A 199 2.95 -6.77 6.12
C HIS A 199 2.93 -6.35 4.65
N LEU A 200 2.17 -7.08 3.83
CA LEU A 200 1.95 -6.67 2.44
C LEU A 200 1.06 -5.42 2.36
N LEU A 201 0.08 -5.32 3.27
CA LEU A 201 -0.76 -4.15 3.43
C LEU A 201 -1.14 -3.97 4.91
N LYS A 202 -0.86 -2.79 5.47
CA LYS A 202 -1.34 -2.35 6.79
C LYS A 202 -2.08 -1.04 6.68
N SER A 203 -3.32 -0.98 7.21
CA SER A 203 -4.12 0.24 7.23
C SER A 203 -4.78 0.47 8.57
N ARG A 204 -4.66 1.71 9.07
CA ARG A 204 -5.35 2.24 10.25
C ARG A 204 -6.42 3.26 9.88
N ALA A 205 -6.68 3.43 8.57
CA ALA A 205 -7.65 4.41 8.09
C ALA A 205 -9.06 4.13 8.61
N TYR A 206 -9.85 5.19 8.81
CA TYR A 206 -11.25 5.09 9.22
C TYR A 206 -12.10 4.27 8.24
N SER A 207 -11.86 4.44 6.93
CA SER A 207 -12.44 3.59 5.89
C SER A 207 -11.33 3.00 5.02
N THR A 208 -11.33 1.67 4.83
CA THR A 208 -10.33 0.97 4.03
C THR A 208 -10.99 0.18 2.90
N PHE A 209 -10.51 0.37 1.68
CA PHE A 209 -10.95 -0.31 0.47
C PHE A 209 -9.77 -1.06 -0.16
N VAL A 210 -9.79 -2.38 -0.07
CA VAL A 210 -8.81 -3.29 -0.69
C VAL A 210 -9.54 -4.00 -1.82
N LEU A 211 -9.37 -3.52 -3.06
CA LEU A 211 -10.27 -3.86 -4.16
C LEU A 211 -9.49 -4.40 -5.36
N TYR A 212 -9.80 -5.62 -5.80
CA TYR A 212 -9.29 -6.14 -7.08
C TYR A 212 -7.76 -6.11 -7.17
N ASN A 213 -7.07 -6.52 -6.12
CA ASN A 213 -5.61 -6.57 -6.07
C ASN A 213 -5.11 -8.01 -6.12
N ARG A 214 -3.82 -8.15 -6.43
CA ARG A 214 -3.04 -9.32 -6.07
C ARG A 214 -2.18 -8.96 -4.84
N ILE A 215 -2.38 -9.66 -3.73
CA ILE A 215 -1.65 -9.48 -2.46
C ILE A 215 -1.13 -10.86 -2.08
N THR A 216 0.02 -11.23 -2.63
CA THR A 216 0.55 -12.60 -2.57
C THR A 216 2.01 -12.56 -2.17
N ASP A 217 2.35 -13.22 -1.04
CA ASP A 217 3.72 -13.22 -0.53
C ASP A 217 4.63 -14.18 -1.33
N GLU A 218 4.04 -15.21 -1.93
CA GLU A 218 4.63 -16.17 -2.87
C GLU A 218 5.75 -17.04 -2.28
N ASP A 219 6.39 -17.85 -3.15
CA ASP A 219 7.43 -18.78 -2.69
C ASP A 219 8.63 -18.04 -2.10
N GLY A 220 8.94 -18.35 -0.87
CA GLY A 220 10.04 -17.74 -0.13
C GLY A 220 9.70 -16.39 0.51
N GLY A 221 8.49 -15.87 0.33
CA GLY A 221 8.01 -14.70 1.02
C GLY A 221 7.94 -14.91 2.53
N THR A 222 8.14 -13.84 3.29
CA THR A 222 8.21 -13.88 4.76
C THR A 222 7.30 -12.86 5.42
N ALA A 223 6.31 -12.35 4.69
CA ALA A 223 5.35 -11.41 5.25
C ALA A 223 4.69 -11.95 6.52
N SER A 224 4.34 -11.05 7.42
CA SER A 224 3.70 -11.40 8.69
C SER A 224 2.18 -11.43 8.57
N TYR A 225 1.61 -10.52 7.81
CA TYR A 225 0.20 -10.51 7.41
C TYR A 225 0.09 -10.02 5.96
N GLU A 226 -0.85 -10.56 5.21
CA GLU A 226 -1.16 -10.09 3.86
C GLU A 226 -2.02 -8.81 3.94
N VAL A 227 -3.04 -8.80 4.82
CA VAL A 227 -3.88 -7.62 5.09
C VAL A 227 -4.05 -7.44 6.59
N ASP A 228 -3.48 -6.36 7.14
CA ASP A 228 -3.58 -5.98 8.55
C ASP A 228 -4.39 -4.68 8.72
N LEU A 229 -5.54 -4.75 9.39
CA LEU A 229 -6.44 -3.64 9.68
C LEU A 229 -6.61 -3.47 11.20
N PRO A 230 -5.53 -3.12 11.94
CA PRO A 230 -5.43 -3.33 13.37
C PRO A 230 -6.37 -2.47 14.21
N ASN A 231 -6.87 -1.35 13.66
CA ASN A 231 -7.74 -0.41 14.36
C ASN A 231 -9.24 -0.54 13.99
N GLY A 232 -9.61 -1.52 13.18
CA GLY A 232 -10.99 -1.65 12.72
C GLY A 232 -11.36 -0.56 11.71
N GLY A 233 -12.48 0.12 11.90
CA GLY A 233 -13.07 1.04 10.92
C GLY A 233 -14.12 0.35 10.07
N THR A 234 -14.45 0.89 8.89
CA THR A 234 -15.25 0.18 7.89
C THR A 234 -14.32 -0.32 6.78
N ALA A 235 -14.23 -1.63 6.61
CA ALA A 235 -13.29 -2.24 5.68
C ALA A 235 -13.99 -3.11 4.64
N TYR A 236 -13.58 -2.92 3.38
CA TYR A 236 -14.05 -3.66 2.21
C TYR A 236 -12.86 -4.36 1.55
N VAL A 237 -12.82 -5.68 1.66
CA VAL A 237 -11.83 -6.55 1.01
C VAL A 237 -12.58 -7.32 -0.07
N ILE A 238 -12.54 -6.83 -1.31
CA ILE A 238 -13.44 -7.30 -2.38
C ILE A 238 -12.66 -7.65 -3.65
N GLY A 239 -12.87 -8.84 -4.18
CA GLY A 239 -12.39 -9.27 -5.49
C GLY A 239 -10.88 -9.41 -5.58
N ASN A 240 -10.18 -9.68 -4.47
CA ASN A 240 -8.73 -9.81 -4.46
C ASN A 240 -8.28 -11.27 -4.59
N VAL A 241 -7.09 -11.45 -5.11
CA VAL A 241 -6.30 -12.67 -4.94
C VAL A 241 -5.33 -12.42 -3.79
N ILE A 242 -5.46 -13.19 -2.71
CA ILE A 242 -4.63 -13.06 -1.50
C ILE A 242 -3.95 -14.42 -1.25
N GLU A 243 -2.64 -14.41 -1.00
CA GLU A 243 -1.92 -15.65 -0.71
C GLU A 243 -0.90 -15.44 0.41
N GLN A 244 -0.91 -16.38 1.34
CA GLN A 244 0.05 -16.47 2.44
C GLN A 244 1.08 -17.56 2.13
N SER A 245 2.37 -17.16 2.11
CA SER A 245 3.47 -18.06 1.86
C SER A 245 3.63 -19.15 2.95
N ALA A 246 4.16 -20.30 2.55
CA ALA A 246 4.53 -21.37 3.48
C ALA A 246 5.58 -20.94 4.53
N THR A 247 6.32 -19.87 4.26
CA THR A 247 7.39 -19.31 5.13
C THR A 247 6.99 -18.06 5.90
N THR A 248 5.71 -17.69 5.84
CA THR A 248 5.13 -16.56 6.60
C THR A 248 5.53 -16.56 8.09
N GLN A 249 5.64 -15.36 8.66
CA GLN A 249 5.95 -15.20 10.08
C GLN A 249 4.72 -15.33 11.00
N ASN A 250 3.50 -15.25 10.44
CA ASN A 250 2.24 -15.30 11.20
C ASN A 250 1.21 -16.19 10.50
N PRO A 251 0.50 -17.08 11.20
CA PRO A 251 -0.49 -17.96 10.59
C PRO A 251 -1.88 -17.32 10.36
N THR A 252 -1.97 -16.00 10.32
CA THR A 252 -3.21 -15.25 10.02
C THR A 252 -3.03 -14.44 8.75
N ILE A 253 -3.99 -14.53 7.83
CA ILE A 253 -3.91 -13.90 6.51
C ILE A 253 -4.49 -12.48 6.55
N VAL A 254 -5.76 -12.35 6.98
CA VAL A 254 -6.45 -11.07 7.12
C VAL A 254 -6.78 -10.85 8.60
N THR A 255 -6.38 -9.71 9.16
CA THR A 255 -6.69 -9.35 10.55
C THR A 255 -7.40 -8.01 10.64
N PHE A 256 -8.31 -7.89 11.61
CA PHE A 256 -9.15 -6.72 11.80
C PHE A 256 -9.38 -6.44 13.30
N GLY A 257 -9.06 -5.21 13.74
CA GLY A 257 -9.33 -4.74 15.09
C GLY A 257 -8.44 -5.30 16.20
N GLU A 258 -7.35 -6.00 15.91
CA GLU A 258 -6.52 -6.69 16.93
C GLU A 258 -5.76 -5.75 17.86
N GLU A 259 -5.46 -4.52 17.45
CA GLU A 259 -4.81 -3.53 18.32
C GLU A 259 -5.83 -2.63 19.03
N GLY A 260 -7.12 -2.92 18.87
CA GLY A 260 -8.24 -2.17 19.46
C GLY A 260 -8.73 -1.04 18.57
N THR A 261 -10.02 -0.73 18.72
CA THR A 261 -10.75 0.23 17.88
C THR A 261 -10.77 1.60 18.55
N PRO A 262 -10.30 2.67 17.91
CA PRO A 262 -10.42 4.02 18.42
C PRO A 262 -11.87 4.44 18.64
N SER A 263 -12.12 5.31 19.60
CA SER A 263 -13.47 5.81 19.88
C SER A 263 -14.04 6.53 18.66
N GLY A 264 -15.21 6.11 18.23
CA GLY A 264 -15.90 6.70 17.07
C GLY A 264 -15.65 5.97 15.74
N TYR A 265 -14.76 4.99 15.73
CA TYR A 265 -14.61 4.12 14.57
C TYR A 265 -15.74 3.09 14.50
N ASP A 266 -16.18 2.81 13.29
CA ASP A 266 -17.01 1.64 13.01
C ASP A 266 -16.18 0.35 13.17
N THR A 267 -16.83 -0.80 13.15
CA THR A 267 -16.20 -2.12 13.25
C THR A 267 -16.82 -3.10 12.25
N HIS A 268 -16.97 -2.65 11.00
CA HIS A 268 -17.59 -3.46 9.96
C HIS A 268 -16.52 -4.00 8.99
N LEU A 269 -16.40 -5.31 8.89
CA LEU A 269 -15.54 -6.01 7.95
C LEU A 269 -16.37 -6.78 6.92
N PHE A 270 -16.11 -6.50 5.64
CA PHE A 270 -16.70 -7.18 4.50
C PHE A 270 -15.58 -7.84 3.68
N VAL A 271 -15.60 -9.17 3.61
CA VAL A 271 -14.68 -10.00 2.79
C VAL A 271 -15.55 -10.67 1.76
N VAL A 272 -15.45 -10.26 0.50
CA VAL A 272 -16.45 -10.64 -0.52
C VAL A 272 -15.79 -10.97 -1.85
N ASN A 273 -16.11 -12.13 -2.40
CA ASN A 273 -15.60 -12.56 -3.71
C ASN A 273 -14.07 -12.52 -3.83
N ASN A 274 -13.34 -12.91 -2.78
CA ASN A 274 -11.90 -13.07 -2.85
C ASN A 274 -11.52 -14.54 -3.10
N THR A 275 -10.34 -14.78 -3.67
CA THR A 275 -9.68 -16.08 -3.67
C THR A 275 -8.49 -15.99 -2.72
N ILE A 276 -8.53 -16.72 -1.61
CA ILE A 276 -7.55 -16.66 -0.52
C ILE A 276 -6.84 -17.99 -0.39
N LEU A 277 -5.54 -18.02 -0.68
CA LEU A 277 -4.68 -19.19 -0.64
C LEU A 277 -3.85 -19.21 0.64
N ASN A 278 -3.67 -20.39 1.21
CA ASN A 278 -2.90 -20.57 2.44
C ASN A 278 -1.83 -21.66 2.24
N ASP A 279 -0.69 -21.29 1.72
CA ASP A 279 0.41 -22.24 1.46
C ASP A 279 1.08 -22.74 2.73
N LEU A 280 0.86 -22.04 3.86
CA LEU A 280 1.19 -22.59 5.18
C LEU A 280 0.32 -23.81 5.56
N GLY A 281 -0.89 -23.96 4.99
CA GLY A 281 -1.80 -25.09 5.19
C GLY A 281 -2.40 -25.20 6.61
N ARG A 282 -2.28 -24.14 7.42
CA ARG A 282 -2.81 -24.06 8.79
C ARG A 282 -2.99 -22.60 9.20
N GLY A 283 -3.62 -22.37 10.35
CA GLY A 283 -3.86 -21.01 10.87
C GLY A 283 -5.26 -20.52 10.56
N THR A 284 -5.44 -19.22 10.34
CA THR A 284 -6.76 -18.61 10.18
C THR A 284 -6.77 -17.66 9.01
N PHE A 285 -7.75 -17.82 8.13
CA PHE A 285 -7.90 -16.91 6.98
C PHE A 285 -8.29 -15.50 7.40
N VAL A 286 -9.32 -15.36 8.26
CA VAL A 286 -9.81 -14.04 8.70
C VAL A 286 -9.97 -14.02 10.22
N VAL A 287 -9.24 -13.13 10.88
CA VAL A 287 -9.40 -12.84 12.32
C VAL A 287 -10.03 -11.45 12.47
N ASP A 288 -11.22 -11.42 13.03
CA ASP A 288 -11.88 -10.18 13.48
C ASP A 288 -11.97 -10.21 15.01
N ALA A 289 -11.24 -9.31 15.65
CA ALA A 289 -11.19 -9.17 17.10
C ALA A 289 -12.30 -8.27 17.66
N THR A 290 -13.15 -7.72 16.81
CA THR A 290 -14.27 -6.86 17.24
C THR A 290 -15.50 -7.68 17.61
N SER A 291 -16.53 -7.02 18.13
CA SER A 291 -17.81 -7.69 18.45
C SER A 291 -18.84 -7.64 17.32
N THR A 292 -18.61 -6.81 16.28
CA THR A 292 -19.49 -6.72 15.11
C THR A 292 -19.24 -7.93 14.22
N PRO A 293 -20.26 -8.71 13.84
CA PRO A 293 -20.04 -9.87 12.98
C PRO A 293 -19.47 -9.46 11.61
N ALA A 294 -18.30 -10.00 11.25
CA ALA A 294 -17.78 -9.88 9.90
C ALA A 294 -18.70 -10.61 8.90
N LEU A 295 -18.83 -10.08 7.68
CA LEU A 295 -19.45 -10.76 6.56
C LEU A 295 -18.37 -11.35 5.66
N LEU A 296 -18.37 -12.67 5.47
CA LEU A 296 -17.55 -13.40 4.52
C LEU A 296 -18.49 -14.03 3.50
N GLU A 297 -18.47 -13.56 2.25
CA GLU A 297 -19.45 -13.97 1.23
C GLU A 297 -18.79 -14.24 -0.12
N ASN A 298 -19.09 -15.39 -0.71
CA ASN A 298 -18.59 -15.82 -2.02
C ASN A 298 -17.03 -15.91 -2.09
N ASP A 299 -16.34 -16.16 -1.00
CA ASP A 299 -14.89 -16.32 -0.99
C ASP A 299 -14.49 -17.77 -1.25
N ILE A 300 -13.35 -17.98 -1.91
CA ILE A 300 -12.67 -19.28 -1.97
C ILE A 300 -11.55 -19.28 -0.93
N PHE A 301 -11.61 -20.22 0.02
CA PHE A 301 -10.58 -20.52 1.00
C PHE A 301 -9.85 -21.79 0.59
N TYR A 302 -8.59 -21.65 0.17
CA TYR A 302 -7.83 -22.74 -0.43
C TYR A 302 -6.70 -23.22 0.49
N ASN A 303 -6.48 -24.55 0.51
CA ASN A 303 -5.36 -25.26 1.16
C ASN A 303 -5.39 -25.32 2.71
N GLY A 304 -6.59 -25.17 3.30
CA GLY A 304 -6.80 -25.46 4.72
C GLY A 304 -6.50 -24.30 5.66
N GLY A 305 -7.01 -24.45 6.88
CA GLY A 305 -7.04 -23.42 7.92
C GLY A 305 -8.43 -23.21 8.45
N MET A 306 -8.58 -22.39 9.47
CA MET A 306 -9.87 -21.95 10.00
C MET A 306 -10.35 -20.73 9.22
N ILE A 307 -11.57 -20.76 8.66
CA ILE A 307 -12.10 -19.66 7.84
C ILE A 307 -12.15 -18.37 8.65
N SER A 308 -12.72 -18.39 9.85
CA SER A 308 -12.82 -17.21 10.72
C SER A 308 -12.47 -17.50 12.16
N GLY A 309 -11.69 -16.63 12.78
CA GLY A 309 -11.45 -16.61 14.21
C GLY A 309 -12.63 -16.05 15.03
N GLN A 310 -13.57 -15.35 14.40
CA GLN A 310 -14.74 -14.78 15.05
C GLN A 310 -15.94 -15.73 14.96
N ALA A 311 -16.41 -16.25 16.10
CA ALA A 311 -17.51 -17.22 16.14
C ALA A 311 -18.86 -16.63 15.67
N SER A 312 -19.04 -15.31 15.69
CA SER A 312 -20.24 -14.61 15.22
C SER A 312 -20.19 -14.21 13.75
N ALA A 313 -19.10 -14.48 13.03
CA ALA A 313 -18.97 -14.14 11.60
C ALA A 313 -20.13 -14.76 10.79
N VAL A 314 -20.63 -13.99 9.82
CA VAL A 314 -21.66 -14.43 8.88
C VAL A 314 -20.95 -15.02 7.65
N LEU A 315 -21.09 -16.32 7.45
CA LEU A 315 -20.51 -17.05 6.33
C LEU A 315 -21.60 -17.36 5.32
N THR A 316 -21.48 -16.85 4.09
CA THR A 316 -22.49 -17.01 3.03
C THR A 316 -21.84 -17.48 1.73
N THR A 317 -22.28 -18.60 1.20
CA THR A 317 -21.88 -19.14 -0.11
C THR A 317 -20.38 -19.21 -0.38
N ASN A 318 -19.57 -19.42 0.67
CA ASN A 318 -18.13 -19.58 0.54
C ASN A 318 -17.77 -21.01 0.11
N PHE A 319 -16.62 -21.14 -0.56
CA PHE A 319 -16.02 -22.42 -0.91
C PHE A 319 -14.78 -22.69 -0.07
N ASP A 320 -14.82 -23.73 0.75
CA ASP A 320 -13.69 -24.21 1.55
C ASP A 320 -13.11 -25.48 0.93
N SER A 321 -11.93 -25.39 0.34
CA SER A 321 -11.31 -26.53 -0.35
C SER A 321 -11.00 -27.70 0.57
N ALA A 322 -10.76 -27.46 1.87
CA ALA A 322 -10.48 -28.52 2.83
C ALA A 322 -11.68 -29.46 3.06
N THR A 323 -12.90 -28.96 2.89
CA THR A 323 -14.15 -29.72 3.13
C THR A 323 -14.95 -29.98 1.87
N MET A 324 -14.82 -29.15 0.84
CA MET A 324 -15.63 -29.21 -0.39
C MET A 324 -14.85 -29.78 -1.59
N GLY A 325 -13.52 -29.89 -1.49
CA GLY A 325 -12.65 -30.46 -2.52
C GLY A 325 -11.97 -29.39 -3.38
N ASP A 326 -11.60 -29.78 -4.59
CA ASP A 326 -10.82 -28.96 -5.51
C ASP A 326 -11.68 -27.88 -6.19
N PRO A 327 -11.37 -26.58 -6.08
CA PRO A 327 -12.05 -25.50 -6.80
C PRO A 327 -11.76 -25.51 -8.30
N LYS A 328 -10.75 -26.26 -8.76
CA LYS A 328 -10.25 -26.36 -10.13
C LYS A 328 -9.78 -25.03 -10.68
N PHE A 329 -8.64 -24.61 -10.20
CA PHE A 329 -7.90 -23.47 -10.75
C PHE A 329 -7.10 -23.88 -12.00
N VAL A 330 -6.85 -22.91 -12.87
CA VAL A 330 -6.07 -23.10 -14.11
C VAL A 330 -4.65 -23.58 -13.79
N ASP A 331 -3.92 -22.86 -12.94
CA ASP A 331 -2.58 -23.25 -12.49
C ASP A 331 -2.25 -22.61 -11.13
N VAL A 332 -2.70 -23.23 -10.06
CA VAL A 332 -2.47 -22.70 -8.71
C VAL A 332 -0.99 -22.62 -8.35
N ALA A 333 -0.13 -23.44 -8.95
CA ALA A 333 1.31 -23.42 -8.69
C ALA A 333 2.00 -22.17 -9.25
N SER A 334 1.39 -21.52 -10.22
CA SER A 334 1.81 -20.23 -10.78
C SER A 334 0.92 -19.08 -10.30
N TYR A 335 0.10 -19.32 -9.27
CA TYR A 335 -0.90 -18.38 -8.75
C TYR A 335 -1.92 -17.88 -9.78
N ASP A 336 -2.15 -18.67 -10.84
CA ASP A 336 -3.26 -18.50 -11.75
C ASP A 336 -4.49 -19.22 -11.17
N VAL A 337 -5.32 -18.44 -10.50
CA VAL A 337 -6.49 -18.90 -9.76
C VAL A 337 -7.80 -18.60 -10.50
N GLU A 338 -7.74 -18.37 -11.81
CA GLU A 338 -8.91 -18.40 -12.67
C GLU A 338 -9.56 -19.79 -12.63
N LEU A 339 -10.87 -19.85 -12.82
CA LEU A 339 -11.62 -21.11 -12.73
C LEU A 339 -11.53 -21.90 -14.03
N GLU A 340 -11.26 -23.21 -13.95
CA GLU A 340 -11.42 -24.12 -15.07
C GLU A 340 -12.87 -24.55 -15.31
N ALA A 341 -13.15 -25.03 -16.53
CA ALA A 341 -14.43 -25.61 -16.89
C ALA A 341 -14.87 -26.73 -15.92
N GLY A 342 -16.08 -26.60 -15.36
CA GLY A 342 -16.64 -27.54 -14.41
C GLY A 342 -16.11 -27.36 -12.98
N SER A 343 -15.56 -26.20 -12.66
CA SER A 343 -15.31 -25.77 -11.28
C SER A 343 -16.62 -25.78 -10.48
N PRO A 344 -16.61 -26.28 -9.24
CA PRO A 344 -17.78 -26.22 -8.36
C PRO A 344 -18.13 -24.79 -7.91
N CYS A 345 -17.30 -23.82 -8.18
CA CYS A 345 -17.49 -22.40 -7.84
C CYS A 345 -18.32 -21.65 -8.89
N ILE A 346 -18.43 -22.18 -10.12
CA ILE A 346 -19.15 -21.54 -11.23
C ILE A 346 -20.64 -21.48 -10.94
N ASP A 347 -21.26 -20.30 -11.11
CA ASP A 347 -22.71 -20.05 -10.93
C ASP A 347 -23.21 -20.41 -9.50
N ARG A 348 -22.38 -20.26 -8.47
CA ARG A 348 -22.71 -20.68 -7.10
C ARG A 348 -22.70 -19.57 -6.08
N GLY A 349 -22.27 -18.38 -6.41
CA GLY A 349 -22.29 -17.24 -5.53
C GLY A 349 -23.71 -16.71 -5.29
N SER A 350 -23.91 -16.06 -4.17
CA SER A 350 -25.07 -15.22 -3.88
C SER A 350 -24.87 -13.82 -4.44
N ALA A 351 -25.95 -13.09 -4.70
CA ALA A 351 -25.86 -11.69 -5.07
C ALA A 351 -25.45 -10.86 -3.85
N PRO A 352 -24.20 -10.31 -3.79
CA PRO A 352 -23.79 -9.48 -2.67
C PRO A 352 -24.65 -8.22 -2.56
N GLY A 353 -24.90 -7.80 -1.35
CA GLY A 353 -25.73 -6.62 -1.08
C GLY A 353 -24.96 -5.31 -1.18
N SER A 354 -25.24 -4.41 -0.25
CA SER A 354 -24.54 -3.14 -0.11
C SER A 354 -24.49 -2.73 1.36
N ASN A 355 -23.48 -1.93 1.73
CA ASN A 355 -23.38 -1.30 3.03
C ASN A 355 -23.19 0.21 2.86
N GLY A 356 -24.05 1.03 3.50
CA GLY A 356 -23.93 2.49 3.45
C GLY A 356 -23.96 3.10 2.04
N GLY A 357 -24.50 2.38 1.05
CA GLY A 357 -24.48 2.79 -0.36
C GLY A 357 -23.29 2.27 -1.17
N GLN A 358 -22.29 1.68 -0.51
CA GLN A 358 -21.19 0.96 -1.15
C GLN A 358 -21.68 -0.42 -1.60
N SER A 359 -21.54 -0.75 -2.88
CA SER A 359 -21.80 -2.10 -3.40
C SER A 359 -20.79 -3.09 -2.84
N LEU A 360 -21.23 -4.27 -2.45
CA LEU A 360 -20.39 -5.40 -2.07
C LEU A 360 -20.09 -6.32 -3.27
N ALA A 361 -20.88 -6.21 -4.35
CA ALA A 361 -20.58 -6.95 -5.57
C ALA A 361 -19.32 -6.40 -6.25
N PRO A 362 -18.33 -7.26 -6.61
CA PRO A 362 -17.14 -6.82 -7.32
C PRO A 362 -17.51 -6.25 -8.69
N ALA A 363 -16.99 -5.07 -8.99
CA ALA A 363 -17.20 -4.39 -10.26
C ALA A 363 -16.11 -4.70 -11.30
N PHE A 364 -14.95 -5.19 -10.84
CA PHE A 364 -13.79 -5.50 -11.67
C PHE A 364 -13.15 -6.81 -11.23
N GLU A 365 -12.24 -7.31 -12.06
CA GLU A 365 -11.29 -8.36 -11.76
C GLU A 365 -9.88 -7.83 -11.95
N TYR A 366 -8.94 -8.35 -11.16
CA TYR A 366 -7.52 -8.07 -11.34
C TYR A 366 -7.00 -8.75 -12.60
N VAL A 367 -6.20 -8.05 -13.38
CA VAL A 367 -5.52 -8.60 -14.57
C VAL A 367 -4.01 -8.43 -14.40
N GLN A 368 -3.29 -9.55 -14.50
CA GLN A 368 -1.83 -9.53 -14.40
C GLN A 368 -1.18 -8.80 -15.58
N PRO A 369 -0.01 -8.14 -15.40
CA PRO A 369 0.70 -7.94 -14.13
C PRO A 369 0.11 -6.81 -13.28
N LEU A 370 -0.45 -5.77 -13.87
CA LEU A 370 -1.03 -4.60 -13.21
C LEU A 370 -2.18 -4.07 -14.05
N GLY A 371 -3.38 -4.48 -13.72
CA GLY A 371 -4.54 -4.07 -14.50
C GLY A 371 -5.86 -4.52 -13.93
N SER A 372 -6.90 -4.22 -14.65
CA SER A 372 -8.26 -4.62 -14.31
C SER A 372 -9.11 -4.76 -15.57
N MET A 373 -10.14 -5.59 -15.47
CA MET A 373 -11.23 -5.60 -16.44
C MET A 373 -12.58 -5.55 -15.70
N PRO A 374 -13.62 -4.96 -16.32
CA PRO A 374 -14.95 -4.97 -15.72
C PRO A 374 -15.45 -6.40 -15.50
N ARG A 375 -15.94 -6.71 -14.30
CA ARG A 375 -16.58 -7.98 -14.00
C ARG A 375 -18.05 -7.92 -14.36
N THR A 376 -18.49 -8.82 -15.20
CA THR A 376 -19.90 -9.02 -15.53
C THR A 376 -20.27 -10.48 -15.30
N VAL A 377 -21.40 -10.72 -14.64
CA VAL A 377 -21.86 -12.08 -14.36
C VAL A 377 -22.07 -12.84 -15.69
N VAL A 378 -21.40 -13.98 -15.83
CA VAL A 378 -21.52 -14.90 -16.96
C VAL A 378 -22.23 -16.15 -16.46
N GLY A 379 -23.45 -16.42 -16.95
CA GLY A 379 -24.22 -17.58 -16.54
C GLY A 379 -25.44 -17.24 -15.67
N ALA A 380 -25.72 -18.08 -14.68
CA ALA A 380 -26.95 -18.00 -13.87
C ALA A 380 -26.78 -17.18 -12.58
N ALA A 381 -25.58 -17.10 -12.04
CA ALA A 381 -25.24 -16.36 -10.82
C ALA A 381 -23.78 -15.94 -10.88
N ILE A 382 -23.37 -15.04 -10.01
CA ILE A 382 -21.97 -14.67 -9.82
C ILE A 382 -21.17 -15.90 -9.37
N ASP A 383 -19.94 -16.04 -9.84
CA ASP A 383 -19.04 -17.09 -9.40
C ASP A 383 -18.48 -16.81 -8.00
N ILE A 384 -18.17 -17.87 -7.26
CA ILE A 384 -17.46 -17.77 -5.99
C ILE A 384 -15.97 -17.51 -6.28
N GLY A 385 -15.36 -16.56 -5.57
CA GLY A 385 -13.97 -16.17 -5.74
C GLY A 385 -13.76 -14.89 -6.53
N ALA A 386 -12.50 -14.59 -6.82
CA ALA A 386 -12.07 -13.32 -7.41
C ALA A 386 -12.40 -13.19 -8.91
N TYR A 387 -12.62 -14.32 -9.60
CA TYR A 387 -12.78 -14.38 -11.05
C TYR A 387 -14.11 -14.99 -11.46
N GLU A 388 -14.62 -14.54 -12.60
CA GLU A 388 -15.82 -15.04 -13.27
C GLU A 388 -15.40 -15.94 -14.43
N TYR A 389 -15.84 -17.19 -14.45
CA TYR A 389 -15.51 -18.14 -15.49
C TYR A 389 -16.08 -17.74 -16.86
N GLY A 390 -15.23 -17.77 -17.86
CA GLY A 390 -15.62 -17.44 -19.24
C GLY A 390 -15.71 -15.94 -19.53
N LEU A 391 -15.37 -15.10 -18.58
CA LEU A 391 -15.15 -13.69 -18.85
C LEU A 391 -13.83 -13.57 -19.62
N THR A 392 -13.90 -13.12 -20.86
CA THR A 392 -12.71 -12.86 -21.66
C THR A 392 -12.46 -11.36 -21.68
N ALA A 393 -11.22 -10.94 -21.48
CA ALA A 393 -10.82 -9.58 -21.77
C ALA A 393 -11.05 -9.36 -23.28
N ASP A 394 -12.22 -8.83 -23.64
CA ASP A 394 -12.32 -8.17 -24.95
C ASP A 394 -11.21 -7.13 -24.95
N ALA A 395 -10.31 -7.22 -25.94
CA ALA A 395 -9.19 -6.29 -26.08
C ALA A 395 -9.74 -4.86 -26.30
N GLY A 396 -10.24 -4.29 -25.22
CA GLY A 396 -10.41 -2.83 -25.10
C GLY A 396 -9.02 -2.22 -25.23
N PRO A 397 -8.90 -0.97 -25.70
CA PRO A 397 -7.59 -0.34 -25.87
C PRO A 397 -6.85 -0.45 -24.55
N ALA A 398 -5.70 -1.14 -24.57
CA ALA A 398 -4.77 -1.18 -23.46
C ALA A 398 -4.57 0.28 -23.00
N ALA A 399 -4.86 0.55 -21.75
CA ALA A 399 -4.42 1.80 -21.14
C ALA A 399 -2.93 1.89 -21.44
N ASP A 400 -2.51 2.99 -22.03
CA ASP A 400 -1.21 3.27 -22.63
C ASP A 400 -0.07 2.85 -21.68
N ALA A 401 0.23 1.55 -21.65
CA ALA A 401 1.45 1.01 -21.09
C ALA A 401 2.53 1.37 -22.10
N GLY A 402 3.33 2.36 -21.78
CA GLY A 402 4.48 2.73 -22.60
C GLY A 402 5.24 1.50 -23.04
N PRO A 403 5.90 1.53 -24.22
CA PRO A 403 6.47 0.35 -24.84
C PRO A 403 7.40 -0.37 -23.86
N ALA A 404 7.20 -1.69 -23.75
CA ALA A 404 8.12 -2.57 -23.03
C ALA A 404 9.56 -2.31 -23.50
N PRO A 405 10.56 -2.35 -22.62
CA PRO A 405 11.93 -2.18 -23.04
C PRO A 405 12.25 -3.25 -24.07
N ALA A 406 12.69 -2.81 -25.26
CA ALA A 406 13.15 -3.69 -26.32
C ALA A 406 14.34 -4.49 -25.82
N ASP A 407 14.19 -5.78 -25.79
CA ASP A 407 15.23 -6.74 -25.49
C ASP A 407 16.46 -6.47 -26.40
N ALA A 408 17.60 -6.25 -25.79
CA ALA A 408 18.82 -5.92 -26.51
C ALA A 408 19.27 -7.13 -27.35
N GLY A 409 19.08 -6.98 -28.65
CA GLY A 409 19.82 -7.60 -29.74
C GLY A 409 20.45 -8.99 -29.55
N SER A 410 19.79 -10.02 -30.04
CA SER A 410 20.49 -11.20 -30.53
C SER A 410 21.09 -10.88 -31.91
N SER A 411 22.40 -10.60 -32.00
CA SER A 411 23.09 -10.58 -33.25
C SER A 411 23.21 -12.01 -33.79
N SER A 412 22.44 -12.31 -34.82
CA SER A 412 22.70 -13.48 -35.68
C SER A 412 23.86 -13.20 -36.60
N ASP A 413 25.00 -13.78 -36.31
CA ASP A 413 26.04 -13.95 -37.32
C ASP A 413 26.12 -15.42 -37.76
N ALA A 414 25.76 -15.64 -38.99
CA ALA A 414 25.90 -16.91 -39.68
C ALA A 414 27.34 -17.09 -40.17
N GLY A 415 28.05 -18.05 -39.60
CA GLY A 415 29.36 -18.49 -40.07
C GLY A 415 29.41 -20.02 -40.03
N THR A 416 29.23 -20.63 -41.22
CA THR A 416 29.51 -22.04 -41.48
C THR A 416 31.00 -22.32 -41.48
N SER A 417 31.49 -23.30 -40.72
CA SER A 417 32.55 -24.23 -41.17
C SER A 417 32.64 -25.47 -40.29
N SER A 418 32.58 -26.59 -40.94
CA SER A 418 32.89 -27.95 -40.50
C SER A 418 34.32 -28.09 -39.97
N ASP A 419 34.56 -28.86 -38.89
CA ASP A 419 35.32 -30.11 -39.03
C ASP A 419 35.37 -30.94 -37.73
N ALA A 420 35.55 -32.24 -37.96
CA ALA A 420 35.51 -33.33 -37.03
C ALA A 420 36.80 -33.48 -36.20
N GLY A 421 36.68 -34.09 -35.00
CA GLY A 421 37.86 -34.57 -34.24
C GLY A 421 37.56 -35.19 -32.91
N ALA A 422 37.38 -36.47 -32.90
CA ALA A 422 37.68 -37.52 -31.90
C ALA A 422 37.97 -37.16 -30.41
N ALA A 423 37.26 -37.88 -29.55
CA ALA A 423 37.69 -38.28 -28.19
C ALA A 423 38.91 -39.25 -28.26
N PRO A 424 39.63 -39.63 -27.17
CA PRO A 424 39.04 -40.26 -25.99
C PRO A 424 39.84 -40.06 -24.65
N ASP A 425 39.24 -40.68 -23.62
CA ASP A 425 39.81 -41.38 -22.42
C ASP A 425 40.43 -40.58 -21.28
N GLY A 426 39.92 -40.75 -20.09
CA GLY A 426 40.25 -41.81 -19.16
C GLY A 426 40.73 -41.24 -17.83
N GLY A 427 40.24 -41.74 -16.71
CA GLY A 427 40.94 -41.61 -15.43
C GLY A 427 40.08 -41.53 -14.20
N ALA A 428 39.85 -42.69 -13.63
CA ALA A 428 39.23 -42.93 -12.31
C ALA A 428 40.19 -42.53 -11.19
N GLY A 429 39.58 -42.19 -10.01
CA GLY A 429 40.31 -42.09 -8.75
C GLY A 429 39.36 -42.03 -7.55
N ALA A 430 39.22 -43.17 -6.95
CA ALA A 430 38.42 -43.39 -5.71
C ALA A 430 39.26 -43.06 -4.46
N GLY A 431 38.57 -42.94 -3.32
CA GLY A 431 39.10 -42.97 -1.96
C GLY A 431 38.39 -41.99 -1.05
N ASP A 432 37.64 -42.38 -0.24
CA ASP A 432 37.36 -43.29 0.88
C ASP A 432 37.37 -42.57 2.24
N ALA A 433 36.27 -42.78 2.95
CA ALA A 433 36.06 -42.93 4.42
C ALA A 433 36.49 -41.86 5.44
N GLY A 434 35.57 -41.60 6.34
CA GLY A 434 35.83 -41.10 7.67
C GLY A 434 34.64 -40.58 8.43
N ALA A 435 33.85 -41.49 9.01
CA ALA A 435 32.84 -41.21 10.03
C ALA A 435 33.48 -40.91 11.37
N THR A 436 32.92 -39.97 12.14
CA THR A 436 32.84 -40.12 13.63
C THR A 436 31.63 -39.33 14.14
N GLU A 437 30.82 -40.06 14.88
CA GLU A 437 29.74 -39.57 15.75
C GLU A 437 30.31 -38.78 16.92
N ASP A 438 29.61 -37.80 17.47
CA ASP A 438 29.16 -37.82 18.86
C ASP A 438 28.46 -36.49 19.28
N GLY A 439 27.43 -36.63 20.10
CA GLY A 439 27.22 -35.78 21.23
C GLY A 439 26.04 -34.83 21.20
N GLY A 440 24.91 -35.29 21.68
CA GLY A 440 23.67 -34.59 21.95
C GLY A 440 23.77 -33.35 22.84
N GLY A 441 22.80 -32.47 22.65
CA GLY A 441 22.54 -31.35 23.51
C GLY A 441 21.21 -30.71 23.14
N ALA A 442 20.12 -31.21 23.74
CA ALA A 442 18.80 -30.61 23.62
C ALA A 442 18.80 -29.22 24.25
N ALA A 443 18.68 -28.20 23.47
CA ALA A 443 18.34 -26.85 23.91
C ALA A 443 16.83 -26.68 23.92
N LYS A 444 16.29 -26.39 25.10
CA LYS A 444 14.91 -26.10 25.42
C LYS A 444 14.45 -24.82 24.67
N ALA A 445 13.39 -24.90 23.91
CA ALA A 445 12.70 -23.73 23.31
C ALA A 445 12.18 -22.83 24.44
N PRO A 446 12.30 -21.50 24.30
CA PRO A 446 11.60 -20.55 25.16
C PRO A 446 10.10 -20.51 24.84
N PRO A 447 9.24 -20.13 25.80
CA PRO A 447 7.80 -20.08 25.60
C PRO A 447 7.42 -18.97 24.60
N ALA A 448 6.45 -19.27 23.75
CA ALA A 448 5.84 -18.32 22.85
C ALA A 448 5.31 -17.12 23.64
N ALA A 449 5.85 -15.96 23.39
CA ALA A 449 5.28 -14.70 23.84
C ALA A 449 4.18 -14.30 22.85
N SER A 450 2.94 -14.32 23.31
CA SER A 450 1.81 -13.65 22.65
C SER A 450 2.01 -12.12 22.80
N GLY A 451 2.74 -11.52 21.86
CA GLY A 451 2.94 -10.09 21.81
C GLY A 451 2.38 -9.54 20.50
N GLY A 452 1.25 -8.86 20.55
CA GLY A 452 0.78 -8.06 19.43
C GLY A 452 1.85 -7.06 19.02
N CYS A 453 2.19 -7.01 17.73
CA CYS A 453 3.14 -6.05 17.16
C CYS A 453 2.55 -4.65 17.16
N GLY A 454 2.68 -3.91 18.25
CA GLY A 454 2.33 -2.50 18.33
C GLY A 454 3.44 -1.65 17.71
N CYS A 455 3.27 -1.22 16.48
CA CYS A 455 4.16 -0.24 15.86
C CYS A 455 4.03 1.11 16.57
N ARG A 456 5.01 1.49 17.40
CA ARG A 456 5.14 2.86 17.87
C ARG A 456 5.79 3.68 16.76
N VAL A 457 5.07 4.66 16.24
CA VAL A 457 5.66 5.72 15.43
C VAL A 457 6.65 6.45 16.34
N GLY A 458 7.93 6.34 16.04
CA GLY A 458 8.99 7.07 16.75
C GLY A 458 8.87 8.56 16.44
N GLY A 459 8.06 9.26 17.21
CA GLY A 459 8.16 10.71 17.30
C GLY A 459 9.45 11.04 18.03
N GLY A 460 10.40 11.66 17.32
CA GLY A 460 11.63 12.16 17.92
C GLY A 460 11.29 13.14 19.04
N ALA A 461 11.47 12.71 20.29
CA ALA A 461 11.40 13.58 21.42
C ALA A 461 12.63 14.50 21.41
N SER A 462 12.49 15.71 20.87
CA SER A 462 13.38 16.79 21.25
C SER A 462 13.07 17.15 22.69
N SER A 463 14.00 16.84 23.58
CA SER A 463 14.03 17.30 24.96
C SER A 463 14.03 18.82 25.01
N GLY A 464 12.90 19.41 25.34
CA GLY A 464 12.70 20.84 25.59
C GLY A 464 11.61 21.02 26.62
N ALA A 465 11.88 20.61 27.86
CA ALA A 465 11.05 20.97 29.01
C ALA A 465 11.19 22.46 29.33
N ALA A 466 10.38 23.33 28.66
CA ALA A 466 10.17 24.72 29.09
C ALA A 466 9.07 25.40 28.23
N GLY A 467 7.83 24.90 28.20
CA GLY A 467 6.76 25.51 27.40
C GLY A 467 5.36 25.44 27.97
N GLU A 468 5.04 24.51 28.84
CA GLU A 468 3.65 24.30 29.26
C GLU A 468 3.12 25.24 30.34
N ALA A 469 4.00 25.96 31.05
CA ALA A 469 3.55 26.93 32.07
C ALA A 469 3.07 28.27 31.47
N GLY A 470 3.43 28.61 30.22
CA GLY A 470 3.09 29.89 29.60
C GLY A 470 1.68 29.92 28.99
N LEU A 471 1.19 28.80 28.49
CA LEU A 471 -0.09 28.74 27.76
C LEU A 471 -1.31 28.79 28.71
N LEU A 472 -1.21 28.15 29.89
CA LEU A 472 -2.27 28.18 30.91
C LEU A 472 -2.46 29.56 31.53
N LEU A 473 -1.40 30.37 31.64
CA LEU A 473 -1.49 31.74 32.14
C LEU A 473 -2.14 32.71 31.12
N LEU A 474 -1.97 32.48 29.83
CA LEU A 474 -2.60 33.29 28.78
C LEU A 474 -4.10 33.07 28.66
N VAL A 475 -4.56 31.84 28.81
CA VAL A 475 -6.00 31.49 28.80
C VAL A 475 -6.70 32.03 30.03
N ALA A 476 -6.07 31.98 31.23
CA ALA A 476 -6.62 32.56 32.46
C ALA A 476 -6.70 34.09 32.39
N ALA A 477 -5.75 34.77 31.75
CA ALA A 477 -5.78 36.23 31.57
C ALA A 477 -6.88 36.69 30.61
N LEU A 478 -7.15 35.93 29.54
CA LEU A 478 -8.22 36.22 28.56
C LEU A 478 -9.62 35.99 29.15
N LEU A 479 -9.80 35.01 30.02
CA LEU A 479 -11.06 34.78 30.74
C LEU A 479 -11.33 35.85 31.80
N ALA A 480 -10.33 36.35 32.50
CA ALA A 480 -10.47 37.43 33.46
C ALA A 480 -10.81 38.79 32.81
N LEU A 481 -10.30 39.06 31.61
CA LEU A 481 -10.65 40.25 30.83
C LEU A 481 -12.08 40.20 30.26
N ARG A 482 -12.60 39.07 29.93
CA ARG A 482 -14.01 38.91 29.52
C ARG A 482 -14.99 39.09 30.68
N ALA A 483 -14.67 38.61 31.88
CA ALA A 483 -15.49 38.80 33.07
C ALA A 483 -15.59 40.25 33.52
N ARG A 484 -14.52 41.06 33.36
CA ARG A 484 -14.54 42.48 33.67
C ARG A 484 -15.30 43.37 32.69
N ARG A 485 -15.48 42.92 31.40
CA ARG A 485 -16.30 43.62 30.40
C ARG A 485 -17.80 43.36 30.55
N ALA A 486 -18.21 42.22 31.11
CA ALA A 486 -19.60 41.88 31.34
C ALA A 486 -20.19 42.56 32.63
N GLY A 487 -19.35 43.08 33.53
CA GLY A 487 -19.81 43.74 34.76
C GLY A 487 -20.00 45.26 34.72
N ALA A 488 -19.69 45.95 33.59
CA ALA A 488 -19.75 47.39 33.47
C ALA A 488 -20.95 47.97 32.71
N GLY A 489 -21.97 47.17 32.43
CA GLY A 489 -23.14 47.55 31.64
C GLY A 489 -24.49 47.44 32.36
N GLY A 490 -24.60 47.86 33.61
CA GLY A 490 -25.84 47.81 34.33
C GLY A 490 -25.98 48.79 35.48
N ARG A 491 -26.14 50.08 35.19
CA ARG A 491 -26.86 51.08 36.00
C ARG A 491 -26.91 52.43 35.28
N ARG A 492 -28.03 52.71 34.66
CA ARG A 492 -28.69 54.05 34.67
C ARG A 492 -30.08 53.92 34.03
N ALA A 493 -31.03 54.31 34.86
CA ALA A 493 -32.37 54.83 34.70
C ALA A 493 -33.36 54.04 33.87
#